data_fd54f3004f695fb402687639227d5af2
#
_entry.id   fd54f3004f695fb402687639227d5af2
#
_cell.length_a   1.000
_cell.length_b   1.000
_cell.length_c   1.000
_cell.angle_alpha   90.00
_cell.angle_beta   90.00
_cell.angle_gamma   90.00
#
_symmetry.space_group_name_H-M   'P 1'
#
loop_
_entity.id
_entity.type
_entity.pdbx_description
1 polymer ?
#
loop_
_entity_poly.entity_id
_entity_poly.type
_entity_poly.pdbx_seq_one_letter_code
_entity_poly.pdbx_strand_id
1 'polypeptide(L)'
;RLKPFTFKTLLIIGVVITAIVCLLPTFFNCWPHKKINLGLDLQGGMHLVLEVQTEKAVETTLERIADDIKREIEEEGYEVDRVRADIKNKTVTVLMVDAIDLKPVEEIMKNHTAYLQNEGEVRDGRGYLFKLSEEEETRIEQNAVSQGLETIRNRVDQFGVSEPTIQAQG
;
A
#
# COMPACT_ATOMS: atom_id res chain seq x y z
N ARG A 1 -36.31 -23.59 -58.68
CA ARG A 1 -34.88 -24.00 -58.45
C ARG A 1 -34.02 -22.76 -58.58
N LEU A 2 -33.62 -22.17 -57.41
CA LEU A 2 -32.68 -21.09 -57.40
C LEU A 2 -31.34 -21.57 -57.94
N LYS A 3 -30.78 -20.83 -58.89
CA LYS A 3 -29.48 -21.17 -59.49
C LYS A 3 -28.42 -21.20 -58.36
N PRO A 4 -27.44 -22.14 -58.41
CA PRO A 4 -26.42 -22.27 -57.30
C PRO A 4 -25.62 -21.02 -57.10
N PHE A 5 -25.54 -20.11 -58.04
CA PHE A 5 -24.92 -18.79 -57.90
C PHE A 5 -25.74 -17.87 -57.00
N THR A 6 -27.06 -17.83 -57.10
CA THR A 6 -27.95 -17.00 -56.29
C THR A 6 -28.01 -17.47 -54.85
N PHE A 7 -27.93 -18.77 -54.59
CA PHE A 7 -27.90 -19.34 -53.24
C PHE A 7 -26.62 -18.96 -52.51
N LYS A 8 -25.45 -19.05 -53.13
CA LYS A 8 -24.16 -18.61 -52.55
C LYS A 8 -24.16 -17.13 -52.26
N THR A 9 -24.68 -16.30 -53.15
CA THR A 9 -24.76 -14.85 -52.97
C THR A 9 -25.69 -14.49 -51.80
N LEU A 10 -26.82 -15.15 -51.67
CA LEU A 10 -27.77 -14.95 -50.58
C LEU A 10 -27.18 -15.37 -49.24
N LEU A 11 -26.39 -16.45 -49.19
CA LEU A 11 -25.69 -16.90 -48.01
C LEU A 11 -24.63 -15.88 -47.56
N ILE A 12 -23.84 -15.34 -48.48
CA ILE A 12 -22.84 -14.32 -48.20
C ILE A 12 -23.48 -13.05 -47.61
N ILE A 13 -24.57 -12.59 -48.23
CA ILE A 13 -25.32 -11.42 -47.74
C ILE A 13 -25.85 -11.69 -46.32
N GLY A 14 -26.39 -12.87 -46.05
CA GLY A 14 -26.85 -13.25 -44.70
C GLY A 14 -25.75 -13.17 -43.63
N VAL A 15 -24.57 -13.70 -43.94
CA VAL A 15 -23.40 -13.64 -43.01
C VAL A 15 -22.97 -12.22 -42.78
N VAL A 16 -22.90 -11.38 -43.79
CA VAL A 16 -22.52 -9.96 -43.68
C VAL A 16 -23.52 -9.18 -42.80
N ILE A 17 -24.83 -9.40 -43.05
CA ILE A 17 -25.87 -8.75 -42.24
C ILE A 17 -25.75 -9.18 -40.78
N THR A 18 -25.54 -10.46 -40.50
CA THR A 18 -25.37 -10.97 -39.13
C THR A 18 -24.15 -10.36 -38.46
N ALA A 19 -23.03 -10.24 -39.16
CA ALA A 19 -21.82 -9.60 -38.65
C ALA A 19 -22.07 -8.13 -38.31
N ILE A 20 -22.76 -7.38 -39.16
CA ILE A 20 -23.13 -5.98 -38.91
C ILE A 20 -24.03 -5.86 -37.69
N VAL A 21 -25.05 -6.71 -37.53
CA VAL A 21 -25.97 -6.72 -36.38
C VAL A 21 -25.20 -7.01 -35.09
N CYS A 22 -24.21 -7.91 -35.10
CA CYS A 22 -23.37 -8.19 -33.93
C CYS A 22 -22.43 -7.04 -33.55
N LEU A 23 -22.07 -6.17 -34.49
CA LEU A 23 -21.23 -4.99 -34.24
C LEU A 23 -22.03 -3.76 -33.78
N LEU A 24 -23.33 -3.68 -34.08
CA LEU A 24 -24.19 -2.55 -33.72
C LEU A 24 -24.14 -2.18 -32.21
N PRO A 25 -24.13 -3.13 -31.25
CA PRO A 25 -24.09 -2.81 -29.84
C PRO A 25 -22.82 -2.09 -29.42
N THR A 26 -21.72 -2.28 -30.14
CA THR A 26 -20.44 -1.61 -29.89
C THR A 26 -20.50 -0.09 -30.18
N PHE A 27 -21.27 0.28 -31.22
CA PHE A 27 -21.39 1.68 -31.69
C PHE A 27 -22.59 2.44 -31.08
N PHE A 28 -23.71 1.77 -30.89
CA PHE A 28 -24.98 2.44 -30.56
C PHE A 28 -25.57 2.06 -29.21
N ASN A 29 -24.87 1.33 -28.35
CA ASN A 29 -25.38 0.93 -27.03
C ASN A 29 -26.76 0.23 -27.06
N CYS A 30 -27.05 -0.44 -28.18
CA CYS A 30 -28.33 -1.13 -28.44
C CYS A 30 -28.29 -2.58 -27.92
N TRP A 31 -29.45 -3.18 -27.77
CA TRP A 31 -29.60 -4.63 -27.49
C TRP A 31 -29.11 -5.47 -28.67
N PRO A 32 -28.34 -6.58 -28.43
CA PRO A 32 -27.91 -7.20 -27.19
C PRO A 32 -26.72 -6.45 -26.55
N HIS A 33 -26.77 -6.12 -25.24
CA HIS A 33 -25.85 -5.30 -24.49
C HIS A 33 -24.39 -5.81 -24.35
N LYS A 34 -23.97 -6.77 -25.15
CA LYS A 34 -22.60 -7.28 -25.15
C LYS A 34 -21.70 -6.38 -26.02
N LYS A 35 -20.96 -5.50 -25.36
CA LYS A 35 -19.92 -4.70 -26.01
C LYS A 35 -18.67 -5.55 -26.20
N ILE A 36 -17.97 -5.34 -27.30
CA ILE A 36 -16.62 -5.88 -27.50
C ILE A 36 -15.68 -5.01 -26.64
N ASN A 37 -15.09 -5.61 -25.61
CA ASN A 37 -14.06 -4.95 -24.83
C ASN A 37 -12.78 -4.93 -25.66
N LEU A 38 -12.45 -3.75 -26.17
CA LEU A 38 -11.20 -3.52 -26.86
C LEU A 38 -10.07 -3.50 -25.84
N GLY A 39 -8.94 -4.12 -26.18
CA GLY A 39 -7.74 -4.05 -25.34
C GLY A 39 -7.18 -2.63 -25.25
N LEU A 40 -6.32 -2.40 -24.27
CA LEU A 40 -5.62 -1.12 -24.02
C LEU A 40 -5.00 -0.53 -25.29
N ASP A 41 -4.45 -1.37 -26.17
CA ASP A 41 -3.80 -0.96 -27.41
C ASP A 41 -4.75 -0.29 -28.41
N LEU A 42 -6.05 -0.63 -28.36
CA LEU A 42 -7.08 -0.11 -29.28
C LEU A 42 -7.93 1.01 -28.65
N GLN A 43 -8.05 1.02 -27.32
CA GLN A 43 -8.77 2.09 -26.62
C GLN A 43 -7.88 3.32 -26.36
N GLY A 44 -6.57 3.14 -26.41
CA GLY A 44 -5.60 4.12 -25.94
C GLY A 44 -5.58 4.15 -24.41
N GLY A 45 -4.42 4.12 -23.82
CA GLY A 45 -4.27 4.15 -22.36
C GLY A 45 -2.84 3.83 -21.96
N MET A 46 -2.56 3.92 -20.67
CA MET A 46 -1.27 3.52 -20.11
C MET A 46 -1.50 2.50 -18.99
N HIS A 47 -0.59 1.56 -18.89
CA HIS A 47 -0.49 0.65 -17.75
C HIS A 47 0.71 1.11 -16.91
N LEU A 48 0.46 1.49 -15.67
CA LEU A 48 1.49 1.90 -14.73
C LEU A 48 1.59 0.86 -13.62
N VAL A 49 2.81 0.43 -13.34
CA VAL A 49 3.13 -0.36 -12.16
C VAL A 49 3.88 0.55 -11.19
N LEU A 50 3.36 0.69 -9.98
CA LEU A 50 3.91 1.51 -8.93
C LEU A 50 4.26 0.62 -7.75
N GLU A 51 5.39 0.86 -7.13
CA GLU A 51 5.87 0.16 -5.94
C GLU A 51 5.76 1.08 -4.73
N VAL A 52 5.19 0.55 -3.64
CA VAL A 52 5.18 1.24 -2.35
C VAL A 52 6.41 0.81 -1.56
N GLN A 53 7.24 1.76 -1.15
CA GLN A 53 8.43 1.52 -0.32
C GLN A 53 8.02 1.29 1.13
N THR A 54 7.53 0.11 1.45
CA THR A 54 7.05 -0.25 2.79
C THR A 54 8.16 -0.21 3.84
N GLU A 55 9.39 -0.59 3.47
CA GLU A 55 10.58 -0.48 4.33
C GLU A 55 10.82 0.96 4.80
N LYS A 56 10.60 1.94 3.92
CA LYS A 56 10.75 3.36 4.28
C LYS A 56 9.65 3.81 5.25
N ALA A 57 8.46 3.25 5.16
CA ALA A 57 7.39 3.51 6.11
C ALA A 57 7.73 2.97 7.50
N VAL A 58 8.30 1.76 7.58
CA VAL A 58 8.79 1.17 8.84
C VAL A 58 9.92 2.02 9.43
N GLU A 59 10.92 2.42 8.62
CA GLU A 59 12.01 3.31 9.04
C GLU A 59 11.48 4.60 9.66
N THR A 60 10.64 5.32 8.93
CA THR A 60 10.09 6.61 9.40
C THR A 60 9.24 6.43 10.67
N THR A 61 8.53 5.31 10.78
CA THR A 61 7.73 5.01 11.99
C THR A 61 8.62 4.71 13.18
N LEU A 62 9.71 3.95 13.01
CA LEU A 62 10.67 3.68 14.07
C LEU A 62 11.37 4.94 14.55
N GLU A 63 11.79 5.82 13.64
CA GLU A 63 12.40 7.12 14.00
C GLU A 63 11.41 7.96 14.81
N ARG A 64 10.14 8.04 14.37
CA ARG A 64 9.10 8.76 15.10
C ARG A 64 8.85 8.17 16.48
N ILE A 65 8.80 6.86 16.62
CA ILE A 65 8.66 6.18 17.92
C ILE A 65 9.84 6.53 18.83
N ALA A 66 11.07 6.51 18.31
CA ALA A 66 12.25 6.87 19.08
C ALA A 66 12.21 8.32 19.57
N ASP A 67 11.78 9.25 18.73
CA ASP A 67 11.62 10.67 19.08
C ASP A 67 10.49 10.88 20.10
N ASP A 68 9.36 10.18 19.96
CA ASP A 68 8.24 10.24 20.89
C ASP A 68 8.65 9.71 22.26
N ILE A 69 9.35 8.58 22.34
CA ILE A 69 9.88 8.01 23.60
C ILE A 69 10.85 8.98 24.25
N LYS A 70 11.77 9.55 23.46
CA LYS A 70 12.74 10.53 24.00
C LYS A 70 12.02 11.72 24.63
N ARG A 71 11.05 12.29 23.91
CA ARG A 71 10.28 13.43 24.41
C ARG A 71 9.51 13.08 25.69
N GLU A 72 8.88 11.92 25.75
CA GLU A 72 8.09 11.48 26.90
C GLU A 72 8.97 11.32 28.16
N ILE A 73 10.18 10.76 28.00
CA ILE A 73 11.15 10.64 29.08
C ILE A 73 11.64 12.03 29.58
N GLU A 74 11.93 12.94 28.63
CA GLU A 74 12.36 14.29 28.94
C GLU A 74 11.24 15.13 29.61
N GLU A 75 9.99 14.96 29.24
CA GLU A 75 8.82 15.60 29.84
C GLU A 75 8.57 15.14 31.28
N GLU A 76 8.90 13.90 31.63
CA GLU A 76 8.87 13.36 32.98
C GLU A 76 10.07 13.83 33.80
N GLY A 77 11.01 14.59 33.24
CA GLY A 77 12.14 15.22 33.93
C GLY A 77 13.37 14.33 34.04
N TYR A 78 13.49 13.27 33.25
CA TYR A 78 14.67 12.41 33.26
C TYR A 78 15.64 12.77 32.14
N GLU A 79 16.95 12.65 32.40
CA GLU A 79 17.98 12.93 31.42
C GLU A 79 18.30 11.67 30.58
N VAL A 80 18.11 11.80 29.25
CA VAL A 80 18.39 10.76 28.26
C VAL A 80 19.75 11.01 27.63
N ASP A 81 20.64 10.02 27.67
CA ASP A 81 21.90 10.08 26.94
C ASP A 81 21.62 9.91 25.42
N ARG A 82 20.86 8.89 25.07
CA ARG A 82 20.56 8.61 23.68
C ARG A 82 19.32 7.74 23.51
N VAL A 83 18.44 8.12 22.57
CA VAL A 83 17.46 7.22 21.98
C VAL A 83 17.81 7.05 20.50
N ARG A 84 17.93 5.82 20.04
CA ARG A 84 18.32 5.51 18.66
C ARG A 84 17.48 4.38 18.08
N ALA A 85 16.95 4.61 16.89
CA ALA A 85 16.36 3.57 16.04
C ALA A 85 17.46 2.88 15.23
N ASP A 86 17.49 1.55 15.24
CA ASP A 86 18.25 0.72 14.31
C ASP A 86 17.30 0.10 13.30
N ILE A 87 17.33 0.62 12.09
CA ILE A 87 16.42 0.25 11.01
C ILE A 87 16.64 -1.19 10.57
N LYS A 88 17.90 -1.65 10.54
CA LYS A 88 18.24 -3.01 10.08
C LYS A 88 17.69 -4.09 11.00
N ASN A 89 17.80 -3.85 12.30
CA ASN A 89 17.35 -4.79 13.34
C ASN A 89 15.92 -4.49 13.79
N LYS A 90 15.32 -3.39 13.30
CA LYS A 90 13.98 -2.91 13.70
C LYS A 90 13.86 -2.72 15.20
N THR A 91 14.92 -2.13 15.81
CA THR A 91 15.01 -1.96 17.24
C THR A 91 15.15 -0.48 17.61
N VAL A 92 14.67 -0.15 18.80
CA VAL A 92 14.87 1.14 19.46
C VAL A 92 15.68 0.91 20.73
N THR A 93 16.83 1.57 20.82
CA THR A 93 17.70 1.54 22.00
C THR A 93 17.48 2.82 22.79
N VAL A 94 17.15 2.71 24.06
CA VAL A 94 17.02 3.82 25.00
C VAL A 94 18.15 3.74 26.00
N LEU A 95 19.01 4.78 26.07
CA LEU A 95 20.10 4.89 27.01
C LEU A 95 19.88 6.10 27.91
N MET A 96 19.97 5.87 29.23
CA MET A 96 19.86 6.91 30.23
C MET A 96 21.24 7.39 30.64
N VAL A 97 21.33 8.64 31.14
CA VAL A 97 22.58 9.16 31.68
C VAL A 97 22.97 8.41 32.97
N ASP A 98 22.01 8.17 33.85
CA ASP A 98 22.19 7.42 35.09
C ASP A 98 21.42 6.09 35.08
N ALA A 99 22.06 5.02 35.61
CA ALA A 99 21.44 3.70 35.73
C ALA A 99 20.27 3.65 36.75
N ILE A 100 20.17 4.67 37.63
CA ILE A 100 19.14 4.75 38.67
C ILE A 100 17.76 5.06 38.07
N ASP A 101 17.71 5.66 36.87
CA ASP A 101 16.48 6.14 36.22
C ASP A 101 15.83 5.13 35.30
N LEU A 102 16.19 3.83 35.38
CA LEU A 102 15.63 2.78 34.54
C LEU A 102 14.17 2.44 34.83
N LYS A 103 13.72 2.58 36.10
CA LYS A 103 12.34 2.27 36.50
C LYS A 103 11.30 3.15 35.78
N PRO A 104 11.50 4.47 35.67
CA PRO A 104 10.61 5.36 34.93
C PRO A 104 10.52 4.98 33.43
N VAL A 105 11.68 4.58 32.84
CA VAL A 105 11.70 4.12 31.45
C VAL A 105 10.80 2.89 31.25
N GLU A 106 10.84 1.92 32.17
CA GLU A 106 9.93 0.77 32.11
C GLU A 106 8.46 1.18 32.18
N GLU A 107 8.13 2.20 32.97
CA GLU A 107 6.75 2.65 33.15
C GLU A 107 6.25 3.38 31.90
N ILE A 108 7.07 4.26 31.31
CA ILE A 108 6.79 4.90 30.01
C ILE A 108 6.66 3.86 28.92
N MET A 109 7.56 2.88 28.88
CA MET A 109 7.55 1.83 27.87
C MET A 109 6.35 0.89 27.96
N LYS A 110 5.66 0.80 29.11
CA LYS A 110 4.39 0.07 29.21
C LYS A 110 3.31 0.64 28.28
N ASN A 111 3.33 1.94 28.03
CA ASN A 111 2.42 2.59 27.09
C ASN A 111 2.71 2.20 25.63
N HIS A 112 3.95 1.74 25.36
CA HIS A 112 4.42 1.36 24.03
C HIS A 112 4.50 -0.16 23.80
N THR A 113 4.12 -0.99 24.80
CA THR A 113 4.16 -2.46 24.68
C THR A 113 3.25 -3.05 23.62
N ALA A 114 2.27 -2.29 23.14
CA ALA A 114 1.38 -2.73 22.07
C ALA A 114 2.13 -2.97 20.74
N TYR A 115 3.25 -2.29 20.53
CA TYR A 115 4.02 -2.34 19.28
C TYR A 115 5.52 -2.59 19.47
N LEU A 116 6.04 -2.47 20.70
CA LEU A 116 7.43 -2.73 21.05
C LEU A 116 7.55 -3.89 22.03
N GLN A 117 8.43 -4.83 21.74
CA GLN A 117 8.79 -5.92 22.64
C GLN A 117 10.11 -5.62 23.32
N ASN A 118 10.18 -5.82 24.63
CA ASN A 118 11.42 -5.63 25.39
C ASN A 118 12.35 -6.82 25.12
N GLU A 119 13.53 -6.57 24.55
CA GLU A 119 14.58 -7.57 24.28
C GLU A 119 15.59 -7.66 25.44
N GLY A 120 15.47 -6.78 26.44
CA GLY A 120 16.30 -6.79 27.61
C GLY A 120 17.14 -5.52 27.82
N GLU A 121 17.98 -5.58 28.84
CA GLU A 121 18.89 -4.48 29.18
C GLU A 121 20.09 -4.43 28.24
N VAL A 122 20.53 -3.22 27.91
CA VAL A 122 21.78 -3.01 27.19
C VAL A 122 22.97 -3.38 28.08
N ARG A 123 24.06 -3.89 27.47
CA ARG A 123 25.26 -4.43 28.16
C ARG A 123 25.83 -3.55 29.27
N ASP A 124 25.62 -2.24 29.22
CA ASP A 124 26.11 -1.28 30.21
C ASP A 124 25.15 -1.09 31.42
N GLY A 125 23.99 -1.78 31.42
CA GLY A 125 22.98 -1.65 32.49
C GLY A 125 22.38 -0.24 32.63
N ARG A 126 22.50 0.58 31.59
CA ARG A 126 21.99 1.97 31.59
C ARG A 126 20.85 2.18 30.60
N GLY A 127 20.24 1.11 30.10
CA GLY A 127 19.16 1.25 29.14
C GLY A 127 18.54 -0.05 28.71
N TYR A 128 17.57 0.06 27.83
CA TYR A 128 16.81 -1.05 27.28
C TYR A 128 16.84 -1.07 25.78
N LEU A 129 16.76 -2.28 25.24
CA LEU A 129 16.58 -2.56 23.84
C LEU A 129 15.16 -3.04 23.59
N PHE A 130 14.46 -2.37 22.69
CA PHE A 130 13.11 -2.71 22.28
C PHE A 130 13.10 -3.06 20.80
N LYS A 131 12.34 -4.07 20.43
CA LYS A 131 12.16 -4.50 19.05
C LYS A 131 10.73 -4.27 18.62
N LEU A 132 10.56 -3.82 17.38
CA LEU A 132 9.25 -3.71 16.76
C LEU A 132 8.63 -5.11 16.62
N SER A 133 7.37 -5.27 17.04
CA SER A 133 6.67 -6.55 16.89
C SER A 133 6.39 -6.83 15.41
N GLU A 134 6.41 -8.12 15.02
CA GLU A 134 6.12 -8.52 13.65
C GLU A 134 4.69 -8.16 13.21
N GLU A 135 3.76 -8.17 14.17
CA GLU A 135 2.37 -7.76 13.94
C GLU A 135 2.27 -6.27 13.58
N GLU A 136 3.02 -5.45 14.31
CA GLU A 136 3.06 -4.01 14.07
C GLU A 136 3.77 -3.67 12.78
N GLU A 137 4.87 -4.35 12.46
CA GLU A 137 5.56 -4.21 11.19
C GLU A 137 4.61 -4.47 10.03
N THR A 138 3.92 -5.61 10.04
CA THR A 138 2.93 -5.97 9.02
C THR A 138 1.82 -4.91 8.93
N ARG A 139 1.38 -4.38 10.08
CA ARG A 139 0.36 -3.32 10.11
C ARG A 139 0.86 -2.02 9.48
N ILE A 140 2.09 -1.62 9.74
CA ILE A 140 2.70 -0.43 9.12
C ILE A 140 2.79 -0.60 7.61
N GLU A 141 3.25 -1.75 7.13
CA GLU A 141 3.35 -2.05 5.71
C GLU A 141 1.99 -2.02 5.01
N GLN A 142 0.98 -2.67 5.57
CA GLN A 142 -0.38 -2.66 5.04
C GLN A 142 -0.99 -1.26 5.00
N ASN A 143 -0.76 -0.46 6.05
CA ASN A 143 -1.22 0.92 6.09
C ASN A 143 -0.53 1.78 5.03
N ALA A 144 0.78 1.60 4.83
CA ALA A 144 1.53 2.32 3.80
C ALA A 144 1.00 1.99 2.39
N VAL A 145 0.71 0.73 2.10
CA VAL A 145 0.10 0.31 0.82
C VAL A 145 -1.28 0.93 0.66
N SER A 146 -2.12 0.87 1.70
CA SER A 146 -3.48 1.43 1.67
C SER A 146 -3.49 2.93 1.43
N GLN A 147 -2.62 3.68 2.13
CA GLN A 147 -2.45 5.12 1.94
C GLN A 147 -1.89 5.46 0.55
N GLY A 148 -0.95 4.65 0.06
CA GLY A 148 -0.43 4.77 -1.30
C GLY A 148 -1.52 4.65 -2.35
N LEU A 149 -2.36 3.61 -2.25
CA LEU A 149 -3.51 3.39 -3.13
C LEU A 149 -4.51 4.56 -3.11
N GLU A 150 -4.84 5.04 -1.91
CA GLU A 150 -5.74 6.19 -1.75
C GLU A 150 -5.16 7.46 -2.37
N THR A 151 -3.87 7.70 -2.15
CA THR A 151 -3.17 8.85 -2.73
C THR A 151 -3.18 8.81 -4.26
N ILE A 152 -2.91 7.63 -4.84
CA ILE A 152 -2.93 7.43 -6.30
C ILE A 152 -4.34 7.65 -6.82
N ARG A 153 -5.37 7.08 -6.18
CA ARG A 153 -6.78 7.24 -6.56
C ARG A 153 -7.17 8.71 -6.57
N ASN A 154 -6.90 9.43 -5.48
CA ASN A 154 -7.21 10.85 -5.37
C ASN A 154 -6.54 11.69 -6.44
N ARG A 155 -5.28 11.39 -6.78
CA ARG A 155 -4.56 12.09 -7.86
C ARG A 155 -5.15 11.79 -9.24
N VAL A 156 -5.47 10.52 -9.52
CA VAL A 156 -6.05 10.12 -10.80
C VAL A 156 -7.43 10.75 -10.99
N ASP A 157 -8.25 10.77 -9.93
CA ASP A 157 -9.57 11.42 -9.95
C ASP A 157 -9.46 12.92 -10.22
N GLN A 158 -8.44 13.60 -9.66
CA GLN A 158 -8.18 15.04 -9.94
C GLN A 158 -7.85 15.32 -11.40
N PHE A 159 -7.25 14.36 -12.11
CA PHE A 159 -6.97 14.48 -13.54
C PHE A 159 -8.17 14.16 -14.44
N GLY A 160 -9.31 13.77 -13.87
CA GLY A 160 -10.55 13.51 -14.59
C GLY A 160 -10.47 12.29 -15.52
N VAL A 161 -9.61 11.31 -15.18
CA VAL A 161 -9.49 10.07 -15.93
C VAL A 161 -10.73 9.21 -15.69
N SER A 162 -11.43 8.84 -16.77
CA SER A 162 -12.63 8.03 -16.69
C SER A 162 -12.28 6.59 -16.24
N GLU A 163 -12.83 6.18 -15.07
CA GLU A 163 -12.83 4.81 -14.56
C GLU A 163 -11.45 4.10 -14.54
N PRO A 164 -10.45 4.63 -13.81
CA PRO A 164 -9.17 3.96 -13.69
C PRO A 164 -9.34 2.66 -12.89
N THR A 165 -8.77 1.56 -13.37
CA THR A 165 -8.69 0.32 -12.60
C THR A 165 -7.40 0.35 -11.79
N ILE A 166 -7.51 0.50 -10.45
CA ILE A 166 -6.38 0.51 -9.52
C ILE A 166 -6.47 -0.74 -8.66
N GLN A 167 -5.46 -1.61 -8.74
CA GLN A 167 -5.40 -2.88 -8.01
C GLN A 167 -4.04 -3.04 -7.33
N ALA A 168 -4.06 -3.49 -6.06
CA ALA A 168 -2.85 -3.97 -5.41
C ALA A 168 -2.45 -5.31 -6.03
N GLN A 169 -1.16 -5.48 -6.30
CA GLN A 169 -0.53 -6.74 -6.66
C GLN A 169 0.51 -7.04 -5.59
N GLY A 170 0.37 -8.16 -4.92
CA GLY A 170 1.29 -8.64 -3.91
C GLY A 170 1.23 -10.15 -3.80
#